data_6a88e45311737f9f9f06e0231d18dfc0
#
_entry.id   6a88e45311737f9f9f06e0231d18dfc0
#
_cell.length_a   1.000
_cell.length_b   1.000
_cell.length_c   1.000
_cell.angle_alpha   90.00
_cell.angle_beta   90.00
_cell.angle_gamma   90.00
#
_symmetry.space_group_name_H-M   'P 1'
#
loop_
_entity.id
_entity.type
_entity.pdbx_description
1 polymer ?
#
loop_
_entity_poly.entity_id
_entity_poly.type
_entity_poly.pdbx_seq_one_letter_code
_entity_poly.pdbx_strand_id
1 'polypeptide(L)'
;MAQQLYFSRDSKLYAEFDNQVWEIPVLDGFSFSQSTNTSDITLAEMQGSDGISRRGRRLFTDSLAPAEWSFSTYVRPFYSGSEHHAVEEILWAVMAGADKFGTVSSAGSIDAVALTTDTATDREQGTYVVDADDTTYSGSAGTGATFQISVNSSGTANAIQVVSGGTDYTASETFTVPAALVGGGTGTLTVTISTVDAGSSYAFYRNANVDANSDFGEFVSMPTDTNNSINFGQSNRSVLADLNLYFVMETSTSKPMVYKLENAAVNEASIDFDVDGIATINWSGFAKNIKDRQSAGDVIANTTAFSSQAGTVGQIHLKTDSDMQFSLFTSTGTGTGVTAIDSGVDSTANFIRNRLTQAIVSTTDTAAFGSGDYYLTLTGGNVTISNNITYLVPEELGNVNIPIEGVTGGRTVTGNFTCYLTLDTAGADKGSSVDLFNDMTESGAGLDKVVNDFQVTFQIGGATSGDPRLYINMPKVHIDVPVHSVEDVISVETGFGAYTNDFDKADEFVLTYYGDTTTANQVSYP
;
A
#
# COMPACT_ATOMS: atom_id res chain seq x y z
N MET A 1 39.08 -27.28 -8.42
CA MET A 1 38.35 -26.03 -8.66
C MET A 1 37.85 -25.56 -7.31
N ALA A 2 38.25 -24.37 -6.87
CA ALA A 2 37.65 -23.81 -5.66
C ALA A 2 36.17 -23.49 -5.96
N GLN A 3 35.28 -24.03 -5.16
CA GLN A 3 33.86 -23.65 -5.21
C GLN A 3 33.71 -22.30 -4.54
N GLN A 4 33.12 -21.34 -5.22
CA GLN A 4 32.77 -20.06 -4.64
C GLN A 4 31.40 -20.17 -3.97
N LEU A 5 31.27 -19.71 -2.75
CA LEU A 5 30.02 -19.72 -1.99
C LEU A 5 29.35 -18.34 -2.12
N TYR A 6 28.04 -18.33 -2.19
CA TYR A 6 27.22 -17.10 -2.15
C TYR A 6 26.95 -16.72 -0.70
N PHE A 7 27.03 -15.43 -0.39
CA PHE A 7 26.81 -14.91 0.96
C PHE A 7 25.56 -14.04 1.01
N SER A 8 24.75 -14.21 2.04
CA SER A 8 23.49 -13.45 2.22
C SER A 8 23.71 -11.94 2.30
N ARG A 9 24.81 -11.51 2.93
CA ARG A 9 25.14 -10.08 3.06
C ARG A 9 25.45 -9.38 1.73
N ASP A 10 25.73 -10.14 0.68
CA ASP A 10 26.00 -9.63 -0.66
C ASP A 10 24.76 -9.79 -1.57
N SER A 11 23.58 -9.91 -0.97
CA SER A 11 22.32 -10.06 -1.67
C SER A 11 21.46 -8.80 -1.60
N LYS A 12 20.72 -8.53 -2.65
CA LYS A 12 19.79 -7.40 -2.75
C LYS A 12 18.44 -7.84 -3.27
N LEU A 13 17.39 -7.15 -2.83
CA LEU A 13 16.03 -7.32 -3.33
C LEU A 13 15.62 -6.09 -4.10
N TYR A 14 15.05 -6.31 -5.28
CA TYR A 14 14.43 -5.26 -6.09
C TYR A 14 12.98 -5.62 -6.39
N ALA A 15 12.12 -4.62 -6.33
CA ALA A 15 10.73 -4.70 -6.73
C ALA A 15 10.52 -3.89 -8.01
N GLU A 16 9.88 -4.48 -9.00
CA GLU A 16 9.50 -3.84 -10.25
C GLU A 16 7.99 -3.72 -10.31
N PHE A 17 7.52 -2.53 -10.54
CA PHE A 17 6.11 -2.21 -10.73
C PHE A 17 5.96 -1.10 -11.77
N ASP A 18 5.10 -1.27 -12.75
CA ASP A 18 4.81 -0.31 -13.83
C ASP A 18 6.08 0.29 -14.48
N ASN A 19 7.07 -0.57 -14.79
CA ASN A 19 8.38 -0.21 -15.34
C ASN A 19 9.28 0.66 -14.43
N GLN A 20 8.94 0.79 -13.17
CA GLN A 20 9.79 1.39 -12.15
C GLN A 20 10.40 0.30 -11.28
N VAL A 21 11.62 0.51 -10.82
CA VAL A 21 12.34 -0.46 -10.00
C VAL A 21 12.79 0.20 -8.70
N TRP A 22 12.54 -0.47 -7.59
CA TRP A 22 12.98 -0.06 -6.24
C TRP A 22 13.92 -1.09 -5.64
N GLU A 23 15.01 -0.63 -5.06
CA GLU A 23 15.77 -1.44 -4.12
C GLU A 23 15.04 -1.45 -2.78
N ILE A 24 14.75 -2.66 -2.28
CA ILE A 24 14.14 -2.84 -0.98
C ILE A 24 15.19 -3.41 -0.03
N PRO A 25 15.71 -2.61 0.90
CA PRO A 25 16.65 -3.10 1.91
C PRO A 25 15.94 -4.04 2.87
N VAL A 26 16.24 -5.31 2.76
CA VAL A 26 15.66 -6.38 3.59
C VAL A 26 16.55 -6.69 4.78
N LEU A 27 15.92 -7.13 5.85
CA LEU A 27 16.61 -7.72 7.00
C LEU A 27 17.13 -9.12 6.63
N ASP A 28 18.03 -9.65 7.44
CA ASP A 28 18.55 -11.01 7.23
C ASP A 28 17.40 -12.01 7.12
N GLY A 29 17.37 -12.78 6.04
CA GLY A 29 16.49 -13.94 5.92
C GLY A 29 15.29 -13.80 5.00
N PHE A 30 15.45 -13.28 3.79
CA PHE A 30 14.41 -13.48 2.77
C PHE A 30 14.32 -14.96 2.35
N SER A 31 13.11 -15.42 2.07
CA SER A 31 12.86 -16.77 1.56
C SER A 31 11.88 -16.74 0.38
N PHE A 32 12.08 -17.68 -0.52
CA PHE A 32 11.10 -17.98 -1.56
C PHE A 32 11.17 -19.46 -1.90
N SER A 33 10.02 -20.05 -2.23
CA SER A 33 9.91 -21.45 -2.60
C SER A 33 8.77 -21.67 -3.57
N GLN A 34 8.90 -22.70 -4.39
CA GLN A 34 7.81 -23.18 -5.24
C GLN A 34 7.80 -24.69 -5.21
N SER A 35 6.66 -25.27 -4.86
CA SER A 35 6.47 -26.71 -4.82
C SER A 35 5.78 -27.22 -6.09
N THR A 36 5.89 -28.52 -6.32
CA THR A 36 5.15 -29.21 -7.37
C THR A 36 4.01 -30.01 -6.75
N ASN A 37 2.83 -29.93 -7.34
CA ASN A 37 1.73 -30.82 -7.00
C ASN A 37 1.97 -32.17 -7.65
N THR A 38 2.00 -33.21 -6.85
CA THR A 38 2.28 -34.59 -7.31
C THR A 38 1.20 -35.55 -6.83
N SER A 39 0.80 -36.44 -7.71
CA SER A 39 -0.12 -37.53 -7.39
C SER A 39 0.60 -38.86 -7.44
N ASP A 40 0.32 -39.74 -6.49
CA ASP A 40 0.81 -41.09 -6.50
C ASP A 40 0.04 -41.93 -7.54
N ILE A 41 0.75 -42.59 -8.42
CA ILE A 41 0.15 -43.57 -9.32
C ILE A 41 -0.03 -44.86 -8.56
N THR A 42 -1.29 -45.18 -8.24
CA THR A 42 -1.66 -46.45 -7.62
C THR A 42 -2.06 -47.42 -8.73
N LEU A 43 -1.25 -48.45 -8.95
CA LEU A 43 -1.60 -49.54 -9.86
C LEU A 43 -2.32 -50.64 -9.08
N ALA A 44 -3.43 -51.13 -9.60
CA ALA A 44 -4.12 -52.27 -9.03
C ALA A 44 -3.27 -53.54 -9.09
N GLU A 45 -2.30 -53.56 -9.99
CA GLU A 45 -1.34 -54.66 -10.12
C GLU A 45 -0.15 -54.44 -9.20
N MET A 46 -0.19 -55.08 -8.05
CA MET A 46 0.91 -55.08 -7.08
C MET A 46 2.08 -55.98 -7.47
N GLN A 47 1.90 -56.82 -8.46
CA GLN A 47 2.87 -57.81 -8.92
C GLN A 47 3.32 -57.51 -10.35
N GLY A 48 4.63 -57.52 -10.60
CA GLY A 48 5.17 -57.43 -11.95
C GLY A 48 4.94 -58.71 -12.74
N SER A 49 5.10 -58.64 -14.06
CA SER A 49 5.01 -59.81 -14.94
C SER A 49 6.05 -60.91 -14.64
N ASP A 50 7.04 -60.59 -13.83
CA ASP A 50 8.08 -61.50 -13.31
C ASP A 50 7.70 -62.17 -11.99
N GLY A 51 6.51 -61.95 -11.49
CA GLY A 51 6.03 -62.53 -10.24
C GLY A 51 6.59 -61.85 -8.97
N ILE A 52 7.31 -60.74 -9.10
CA ILE A 52 7.91 -60.05 -7.97
C ILE A 52 7.00 -58.90 -7.51
N SER A 53 6.74 -58.83 -6.21
CA SER A 53 5.98 -57.74 -5.60
C SER A 53 6.71 -56.38 -5.77
N ARG A 54 6.02 -55.41 -6.31
CA ARG A 54 6.56 -54.07 -6.50
C ARG A 54 6.34 -53.22 -5.25
N ARG A 55 7.42 -52.75 -4.67
CA ARG A 55 7.41 -51.81 -3.53
C ARG A 55 7.68 -50.34 -3.94
N GLY A 56 7.98 -50.10 -5.22
CA GLY A 56 8.28 -48.74 -5.72
C GLY A 56 7.02 -47.92 -5.91
N ARG A 57 7.08 -46.65 -5.48
CA ARG A 57 6.06 -45.66 -5.76
C ARG A 57 6.38 -44.95 -7.09
N ARG A 58 5.38 -44.65 -7.86
CA ARG A 58 5.48 -43.76 -9.03
C ARG A 58 4.73 -42.48 -8.72
N LEU A 59 5.39 -41.38 -8.98
CA LEU A 59 4.83 -40.05 -8.86
C LEU A 59 4.48 -39.52 -10.25
N PHE A 60 3.37 -38.85 -10.33
CA PHE A 60 2.99 -38.03 -11.48
C PHE A 60 2.97 -36.58 -11.02
N THR A 61 3.63 -35.70 -11.75
CA THR A 61 3.63 -34.26 -11.47
C THR A 61 2.48 -33.62 -12.23
N ASP A 62 1.51 -33.09 -11.49
CA ASP A 62 0.30 -32.52 -12.07
C ASP A 62 0.51 -31.06 -12.47
N SER A 63 1.05 -30.23 -11.57
CA SER A 63 1.21 -28.80 -11.78
C SER A 63 2.26 -28.20 -10.84
N LEU A 64 2.64 -26.96 -11.09
CA LEU A 64 3.35 -26.13 -10.12
C LEU A 64 2.36 -25.48 -9.16
N ALA A 65 2.65 -25.51 -7.87
CA ALA A 65 1.96 -24.69 -6.89
C ALA A 65 2.37 -23.21 -7.07
N PRO A 66 1.59 -22.25 -6.53
CA PRO A 66 2.06 -20.87 -6.42
C PRO A 66 3.40 -20.81 -5.70
N ALA A 67 4.25 -19.90 -6.11
CA ALA A 67 5.46 -19.61 -5.36
C ALA A 67 5.09 -18.79 -4.12
N GLU A 68 5.70 -19.11 -3.00
CA GLU A 68 5.58 -18.39 -1.74
C GLU A 68 6.86 -17.59 -1.49
N TRP A 69 6.72 -16.40 -0.94
CA TRP A 69 7.86 -15.56 -0.58
C TRP A 69 7.61 -14.83 0.74
N SER A 70 8.69 -14.54 1.46
CA SER A 70 8.66 -13.73 2.67
C SER A 70 9.99 -13.03 2.91
N PHE A 71 9.93 -11.85 3.49
CA PHE A 71 11.07 -11.09 3.99
C PHE A 71 10.59 -10.04 4.99
N SER A 72 11.53 -9.43 5.70
CA SER A 72 11.23 -8.35 6.65
C SER A 72 12.01 -7.08 6.28
N THR A 73 11.41 -5.92 6.53
CA THR A 73 12.02 -4.60 6.36
C THR A 73 11.90 -3.80 7.65
N TYR A 74 12.74 -2.78 7.81
CA TYR A 74 12.46 -1.74 8.79
C TYR A 74 11.40 -0.78 8.26
N VAL A 75 10.65 -0.15 9.16
CA VAL A 75 9.83 1.01 8.82
C VAL A 75 10.75 2.21 8.64
N ARG A 76 10.86 2.72 7.42
CA ARG A 76 11.78 3.79 7.08
C ARG A 76 11.11 4.92 6.29
N PRO A 77 10.43 5.86 6.97
CA PRO A 77 9.97 7.08 6.32
C PRO A 77 11.16 8.00 6.03
N PHE A 78 11.10 8.68 4.90
CA PHE A 78 12.08 9.70 4.54
C PHE A 78 11.38 10.91 3.90
N TYR A 79 12.11 12.01 3.77
CA TYR A 79 11.62 13.25 3.18
C TYR A 79 12.47 13.65 1.98
N SER A 80 11.82 13.93 0.85
CA SER A 80 12.49 14.29 -0.39
C SER A 80 11.65 15.30 -1.16
N GLY A 81 12.27 16.36 -1.69
CA GLY A 81 11.63 17.28 -2.62
C GLY A 81 10.37 17.99 -2.10
N SER A 82 10.20 18.14 -0.78
CA SER A 82 9.00 18.61 -0.09
C SER A 82 7.90 17.54 0.09
N GLU A 83 8.23 16.28 -0.07
CA GLU A 83 7.29 15.15 0.04
C GLU A 83 7.79 14.11 1.05
N HIS A 84 6.83 13.43 1.69
CA HIS A 84 7.11 12.34 2.61
C HIS A 84 6.98 11.01 1.87
N HIS A 85 7.91 10.12 2.07
CA HIS A 85 8.01 8.82 1.43
C HIS A 85 8.32 7.70 2.43
N ALA A 86 8.19 6.45 1.99
CA ALA A 86 8.69 5.29 2.71
C ALA A 86 9.46 4.38 1.74
N VAL A 87 10.50 3.72 2.24
CA VAL A 87 11.31 2.79 1.43
C VAL A 87 10.46 1.64 0.91
N GLU A 88 9.50 1.20 1.72
CA GLU A 88 8.58 0.10 1.45
C GLU A 88 7.27 0.53 0.76
N GLU A 89 7.12 1.77 0.36
CA GLU A 89 5.85 2.33 -0.16
C GLU A 89 5.28 1.57 -1.36
N ILE A 90 6.15 1.03 -2.24
CA ILE A 90 5.72 0.23 -3.37
C ILE A 90 4.96 -1.04 -2.94
N LEU A 91 5.41 -1.70 -1.88
CA LEU A 91 4.77 -2.91 -1.38
C LEU A 91 3.38 -2.60 -0.83
N TRP A 92 3.28 -1.50 -0.06
CA TRP A 92 2.00 -1.02 0.45
C TRP A 92 1.05 -0.60 -0.67
N ALA A 93 1.55 0.14 -1.66
CA ALA A 93 0.74 0.60 -2.77
C ALA A 93 0.17 -0.57 -3.59
N VAL A 94 0.99 -1.56 -3.91
CA VAL A 94 0.54 -2.76 -4.62
C VAL A 94 -0.42 -3.58 -3.75
N MET A 95 -0.16 -3.71 -2.45
CA MET A 95 -1.06 -4.39 -1.51
C MET A 95 -2.41 -3.69 -1.41
N ALA A 96 -2.43 -2.37 -1.46
CA ALA A 96 -3.65 -1.56 -1.46
C ALA A 96 -4.37 -1.55 -2.82
N GLY A 97 -3.78 -2.11 -3.87
CA GLY A 97 -4.39 -2.28 -5.18
C GLY A 97 -4.05 -1.21 -6.20
N ALA A 98 -2.91 -0.51 -6.06
CA ALA A 98 -2.39 0.34 -7.13
C ALA A 98 -2.12 -0.49 -8.40
N ASP A 99 -2.35 0.08 -9.56
CA ASP A 99 -2.07 -0.55 -10.86
C ASP A 99 -1.16 0.30 -11.74
N LYS A 100 -0.85 1.50 -11.29
CA LYS A 100 0.01 2.44 -11.97
C LYS A 100 0.92 3.19 -11.02
N PHE A 101 2.06 3.61 -11.55
CA PHE A 101 2.94 4.57 -10.93
C PHE A 101 3.27 5.66 -11.94
N GLY A 102 3.04 6.91 -11.60
CA GLY A 102 3.25 8.00 -12.53
C GLY A 102 3.05 9.38 -11.94
N THR A 103 3.02 10.37 -12.80
CA THR A 103 2.74 11.75 -12.39
C THR A 103 1.26 11.88 -12.04
N VAL A 104 0.99 12.27 -10.82
CA VAL A 104 -0.38 12.40 -10.27
C VAL A 104 -1.06 13.65 -10.76
N SER A 105 -0.32 14.74 -10.73
CA SER A 105 -0.79 16.01 -11.21
C SER A 105 0.32 16.71 -12.00
N SER A 106 -0.06 17.27 -13.13
CA SER A 106 0.76 18.29 -13.78
C SER A 106 0.64 19.60 -13.00
N ALA A 107 1.64 20.44 -13.06
CA ALA A 107 1.52 21.80 -12.54
C ALA A 107 0.25 22.46 -13.09
N GLY A 108 -0.54 23.05 -12.20
CA GLY A 108 -1.84 23.59 -12.56
C GLY A 108 -2.98 22.56 -12.67
N SER A 109 -2.83 21.35 -12.14
CA SER A 109 -3.96 20.45 -11.94
C SER A 109 -4.91 21.00 -10.88
N ILE A 110 -6.20 20.94 -11.14
CA ILE A 110 -7.20 21.45 -10.19
C ILE A 110 -7.33 20.47 -9.02
N ASP A 111 -7.06 20.96 -7.82
CA ASP A 111 -7.22 20.23 -6.57
C ASP A 111 -8.61 20.45 -5.96
N ALA A 112 -9.07 21.71 -5.91
CA ALA A 112 -10.39 22.03 -5.39
C ALA A 112 -11.13 23.07 -6.22
N VAL A 113 -12.44 22.91 -6.27
CA VAL A 113 -13.37 23.84 -6.94
C VAL A 113 -14.52 24.24 -6.00
N ALA A 114 -15.12 25.37 -6.30
CA ALA A 114 -16.32 25.82 -5.60
C ALA A 114 -17.41 26.21 -6.60
N LEU A 115 -18.67 25.89 -6.26
CA LEU A 115 -19.83 26.46 -6.94
C LEU A 115 -19.94 27.91 -6.51
N THR A 116 -19.73 28.84 -7.43
CA THR A 116 -19.72 30.28 -7.12
C THR A 116 -21.09 30.90 -7.38
N THR A 117 -21.76 30.51 -8.45
CA THR A 117 -23.07 31.03 -8.82
C THR A 117 -23.87 29.94 -9.50
N ASP A 118 -25.06 29.67 -8.99
CA ASP A 118 -26.11 28.97 -9.71
C ASP A 118 -27.39 29.80 -9.62
N THR A 119 -27.85 30.30 -10.74
CA THR A 119 -29.06 31.11 -10.81
C THR A 119 -30.29 30.31 -11.29
N ALA A 120 -30.11 29.04 -11.59
CA ALA A 120 -31.20 28.16 -11.98
C ALA A 120 -31.93 27.56 -10.77
N THR A 121 -33.22 27.35 -10.93
CA THR A 121 -34.08 26.63 -9.98
C THR A 121 -34.96 25.59 -10.69
N ASP A 122 -34.60 25.30 -11.93
CA ASP A 122 -35.42 24.47 -12.85
C ASP A 122 -34.59 23.38 -13.56
N ARG A 123 -33.42 23.03 -13.00
CA ARG A 123 -32.58 21.91 -13.47
C ARG A 123 -33.20 20.58 -13.07
N GLU A 124 -33.05 19.56 -13.89
CA GLU A 124 -33.42 18.20 -13.52
C GLU A 124 -32.51 17.69 -12.40
N GLN A 125 -33.13 17.11 -11.37
CA GLN A 125 -32.36 16.52 -10.26
C GLN A 125 -31.52 15.36 -10.75
N GLY A 126 -30.23 15.33 -10.35
CA GLY A 126 -29.32 14.27 -10.74
C GLY A 126 -27.86 14.58 -10.43
N THR A 127 -26.98 13.69 -10.83
CA THR A 127 -25.54 13.87 -10.78
C THR A 127 -25.00 13.83 -12.20
N TYR A 128 -24.23 14.85 -12.55
CA TYR A 128 -23.77 15.09 -13.92
C TYR A 128 -22.25 15.14 -13.95
N VAL A 129 -21.65 14.47 -14.91
CA VAL A 129 -20.21 14.58 -15.19
C VAL A 129 -20.04 15.61 -16.29
N VAL A 130 -19.21 16.61 -16.04
CA VAL A 130 -18.97 17.73 -16.93
C VAL A 130 -17.49 17.76 -17.28
N ASP A 131 -17.21 17.72 -18.56
CA ASP A 131 -15.87 17.98 -19.07
C ASP A 131 -15.63 19.50 -19.14
N ALA A 132 -14.51 19.96 -18.62
CA ALA A 132 -14.13 21.37 -18.67
C ALA A 132 -14.03 21.90 -20.11
N ASP A 133 -13.64 21.05 -21.05
CA ASP A 133 -13.48 21.40 -22.47
C ASP A 133 -14.86 21.68 -23.13
N ASP A 134 -15.95 21.18 -22.56
CA ASP A 134 -17.33 21.44 -22.98
C ASP A 134 -17.93 22.72 -22.33
N THR A 135 -17.15 23.42 -21.51
CA THR A 135 -17.55 24.63 -20.79
C THR A 135 -16.92 25.89 -21.39
N THR A 136 -17.37 27.06 -20.91
CA THR A 136 -16.66 28.30 -21.21
C THR A 136 -15.68 28.61 -20.10
N TYR A 137 -14.41 28.41 -20.37
CA TYR A 137 -13.32 28.63 -19.44
C TYR A 137 -12.79 30.07 -19.52
N SER A 138 -12.54 30.69 -18.38
CA SER A 138 -12.05 32.09 -18.32
C SER A 138 -10.55 32.20 -18.56
N GLY A 139 -9.79 31.12 -18.38
CA GLY A 139 -8.36 31.08 -18.64
C GLY A 139 -8.02 30.74 -20.08
N SER A 140 -6.73 30.57 -20.37
CA SER A 140 -6.27 30.35 -21.75
C SER A 140 -5.47 29.08 -21.98
N ALA A 141 -5.06 28.38 -20.92
CA ALA A 141 -4.12 27.26 -21.03
C ALA A 141 -4.65 25.93 -20.50
N GLY A 142 -5.54 25.94 -19.49
CA GLY A 142 -6.01 24.72 -18.83
C GLY A 142 -6.82 23.79 -19.74
N THR A 143 -6.56 22.49 -19.63
CA THR A 143 -7.26 21.44 -20.41
C THR A 143 -7.45 20.15 -19.62
N GLY A 144 -8.48 19.35 -19.97
CA GLY A 144 -8.67 17.98 -19.53
C GLY A 144 -9.18 17.80 -18.10
N ALA A 145 -9.70 18.85 -17.45
CA ALA A 145 -10.37 18.72 -16.17
C ALA A 145 -11.80 18.20 -16.35
N THR A 146 -12.26 17.38 -15.40
CA THR A 146 -13.63 16.92 -15.35
C THR A 146 -14.19 17.09 -13.94
N PHE A 147 -15.49 17.38 -13.85
CA PHE A 147 -16.18 17.65 -12.59
C PHE A 147 -17.43 16.80 -12.47
N GLN A 148 -17.77 16.41 -11.27
CA GLN A 148 -19.05 15.83 -10.93
C GLN A 148 -19.88 16.87 -10.19
N ILE A 149 -21.07 17.19 -10.72
CA ILE A 149 -21.95 18.21 -10.19
C ILE A 149 -23.28 17.57 -9.80
N SER A 150 -23.71 17.78 -8.57
CA SER A 150 -24.99 17.29 -8.07
C SER A 150 -26.02 18.41 -8.05
N VAL A 151 -27.19 18.14 -8.60
CA VAL A 151 -28.37 19.00 -8.59
C VAL A 151 -29.41 18.43 -7.66
N ASN A 152 -29.86 19.23 -6.71
CA ASN A 152 -30.85 18.83 -5.73
C ASN A 152 -32.30 18.84 -6.27
N SER A 153 -33.28 18.43 -5.45
CA SER A 153 -34.68 18.39 -5.81
C SER A 153 -35.31 19.78 -6.05
N SER A 154 -34.61 20.85 -5.68
CA SER A 154 -35.05 22.24 -5.96
C SER A 154 -34.52 22.76 -7.30
N GLY A 155 -33.85 21.90 -8.09
CA GLY A 155 -33.31 22.28 -9.39
C GLY A 155 -32.08 23.18 -9.32
N THR A 156 -31.33 23.15 -8.21
CA THR A 156 -30.15 23.97 -7.99
C THR A 156 -28.94 23.07 -7.78
N ALA A 157 -27.79 23.40 -8.37
CA ALA A 157 -26.54 22.71 -8.10
C ALA A 157 -26.08 22.98 -6.67
N ASN A 158 -25.85 21.95 -5.89
CA ASN A 158 -25.57 22.06 -4.47
C ASN A 158 -24.24 21.42 -4.04
N ALA A 159 -23.64 20.61 -4.89
CA ALA A 159 -22.32 20.01 -4.64
C ALA A 159 -21.53 19.87 -5.94
N ILE A 160 -20.22 19.98 -5.82
CA ILE A 160 -19.28 19.75 -6.91
C ILE A 160 -18.05 19.05 -6.38
N GLN A 161 -17.53 18.14 -7.18
CA GLN A 161 -16.30 17.40 -6.91
C GLN A 161 -15.43 17.39 -8.15
N VAL A 162 -14.12 17.52 -7.97
CA VAL A 162 -13.14 17.31 -9.03
C VAL A 162 -13.01 15.82 -9.28
N VAL A 163 -13.07 15.46 -10.52
CA VAL A 163 -12.96 14.09 -11.02
C VAL A 163 -11.58 13.87 -11.61
N SER A 164 -11.15 14.77 -12.46
CA SER A 164 -9.81 14.88 -12.99
C SER A 164 -9.41 16.32 -12.93
N GLY A 165 -8.23 16.61 -12.40
CA GLY A 165 -7.75 17.98 -12.25
C GLY A 165 -7.22 18.60 -13.55
N GLY A 166 -7.00 17.82 -14.59
CA GLY A 166 -6.40 18.30 -15.84
C GLY A 166 -5.00 18.90 -15.66
N THR A 167 -4.63 19.84 -16.51
CA THR A 167 -3.30 20.49 -16.50
C THR A 167 -3.40 21.96 -16.84
N ASP A 168 -2.40 22.75 -16.42
CA ASP A 168 -2.19 24.17 -16.80
C ASP A 168 -3.31 25.15 -16.37
N TYR A 169 -4.11 24.80 -15.37
CA TYR A 169 -5.07 25.70 -14.76
C TYR A 169 -4.43 26.61 -13.72
N THR A 170 -5.11 27.73 -13.46
CA THR A 170 -4.69 28.71 -12.45
C THR A 170 -5.82 28.93 -11.43
N ALA A 171 -5.47 29.03 -10.16
CA ALA A 171 -6.45 29.33 -9.11
C ALA A 171 -7.18 30.66 -9.38
N SER A 172 -8.44 30.72 -9.00
CA SER A 172 -9.37 31.86 -9.22
C SER A 172 -9.94 31.96 -10.65
N GLU A 173 -9.50 31.14 -11.60
CA GLU A 173 -10.16 31.04 -12.90
C GLU A 173 -11.52 30.33 -12.76
N THR A 174 -12.40 30.53 -13.75
CA THR A 174 -13.78 30.07 -13.69
C THR A 174 -14.20 29.30 -14.93
N PHE A 175 -15.11 28.35 -14.72
CA PHE A 175 -15.85 27.66 -15.78
C PHE A 175 -17.32 28.10 -15.76
N THR A 176 -17.84 28.51 -16.89
CA THR A 176 -19.29 28.68 -17.07
C THR A 176 -19.83 27.41 -17.72
N VAL A 177 -20.62 26.66 -16.96
CA VAL A 177 -21.15 25.36 -17.37
C VAL A 177 -22.46 25.56 -18.12
N PRO A 178 -22.55 25.11 -19.37
CA PRO A 178 -23.80 25.15 -20.13
C PRO A 178 -24.93 24.37 -19.43
N ALA A 179 -26.11 24.90 -19.44
CA ALA A 179 -27.26 24.29 -18.79
C ALA A 179 -27.53 22.86 -19.27
N ALA A 180 -27.30 22.59 -20.55
CA ALA A 180 -27.50 21.27 -21.13
C ALA A 180 -26.66 20.16 -20.51
N LEU A 181 -25.52 20.48 -19.90
CA LEU A 181 -24.60 19.53 -19.27
C LEU A 181 -25.00 19.20 -17.83
N VAL A 182 -25.90 19.97 -17.22
CA VAL A 182 -26.29 19.88 -15.81
C VAL A 182 -27.80 19.84 -15.61
N GLY A 183 -28.48 19.02 -16.39
CA GLY A 183 -29.94 18.81 -16.24
C GLY A 183 -30.80 19.92 -16.82
N GLY A 184 -30.29 20.75 -17.74
CA GLY A 184 -31.08 21.83 -18.36
C GLY A 184 -31.23 23.06 -17.47
N GLY A 185 -32.37 23.76 -17.61
CA GLY A 185 -32.65 24.99 -16.85
C GLY A 185 -32.28 26.26 -17.59
N THR A 186 -32.69 27.39 -17.01
CA THR A 186 -32.54 28.72 -17.62
C THR A 186 -31.43 29.58 -17.03
N GLY A 187 -30.84 29.12 -15.95
CA GLY A 187 -29.79 29.85 -15.22
C GLY A 187 -28.35 29.49 -15.62
N THR A 188 -27.45 30.35 -15.24
CA THR A 188 -26.02 30.14 -15.41
C THR A 188 -25.42 29.45 -14.18
N LEU A 189 -24.58 28.45 -14.43
CA LEU A 189 -23.77 27.80 -13.40
C LEU A 189 -22.30 28.20 -13.60
N THR A 190 -21.68 28.74 -12.55
CA THR A 190 -20.28 29.09 -12.55
C THR A 190 -19.55 28.31 -11.47
N VAL A 191 -18.46 27.69 -11.87
CA VAL A 191 -17.52 26.97 -11.01
C VAL A 191 -16.22 27.77 -10.94
N THR A 192 -15.70 28.01 -9.76
CA THR A 192 -14.42 28.69 -9.56
C THR A 192 -13.37 27.69 -9.08
N ILE A 193 -12.20 27.73 -9.66
CA ILE A 193 -11.03 26.95 -9.22
C ILE A 193 -10.55 27.56 -7.90
N SER A 194 -10.62 26.79 -6.82
CA SER A 194 -10.19 27.25 -5.49
C SER A 194 -8.69 27.07 -5.31
N THR A 195 -8.20 25.89 -5.62
CA THR A 195 -6.77 25.54 -5.52
C THR A 195 -6.33 24.74 -6.73
N VAL A 196 -5.07 24.88 -7.09
CA VAL A 196 -4.38 24.06 -8.09
C VAL A 196 -3.10 23.51 -7.49
N ASP A 197 -2.74 22.33 -7.90
CA ASP A 197 -1.47 21.72 -7.53
C ASP A 197 -0.28 22.41 -8.17
N ALA A 198 0.80 22.50 -7.41
CA ALA A 198 2.08 22.99 -7.92
C ALA A 198 2.78 21.95 -8.83
N GLY A 199 2.20 20.79 -8.96
CA GLY A 199 2.76 19.62 -9.63
C GLY A 199 3.43 18.70 -8.60
N SER A 200 2.95 17.49 -8.46
CA SER A 200 3.68 16.47 -7.72
C SER A 200 4.40 15.52 -8.65
N SER A 201 5.52 14.98 -8.18
CA SER A 201 6.42 14.25 -9.04
C SER A 201 5.89 12.89 -9.41
N TYR A 202 5.55 12.05 -8.46
CA TYR A 202 5.12 10.67 -8.71
C TYR A 202 4.16 10.16 -7.65
N ALA A 203 3.20 9.34 -8.07
CA ALA A 203 2.29 8.63 -7.16
C ALA A 203 1.83 7.29 -7.70
N PHE A 204 1.35 6.46 -6.81
CA PHE A 204 0.66 5.22 -7.15
C PHE A 204 -0.83 5.50 -7.29
N TYR A 205 -1.44 5.01 -8.34
CA TYR A 205 -2.87 5.21 -8.58
C TYR A 205 -3.49 4.02 -9.28
N ARG A 206 -4.81 3.93 -9.22
CA ARG A 206 -5.58 3.01 -10.02
C ARG A 206 -5.88 3.60 -11.38
N ASN A 207 -5.91 2.75 -12.39
CA ASN A 207 -6.33 3.16 -13.71
C ASN A 207 -7.85 3.36 -13.73
N ALA A 208 -8.28 4.60 -13.90
CA ALA A 208 -9.69 4.98 -13.99
C ALA A 208 -10.48 4.28 -15.12
N ASN A 209 -9.80 3.71 -16.09
CA ASN A 209 -10.42 3.08 -17.26
C ASN A 209 -10.85 1.62 -17.05
N VAL A 210 -10.63 1.04 -15.87
CA VAL A 210 -10.94 -0.38 -15.64
C VAL A 210 -12.40 -0.61 -15.28
N ASP A 211 -13.10 0.42 -14.81
CA ASP A 211 -14.51 0.30 -14.53
C ASP A 211 -15.25 1.60 -14.89
N ALA A 212 -16.08 1.52 -15.92
CA ALA A 212 -16.87 2.67 -16.41
C ALA A 212 -17.90 3.21 -15.38
N ASN A 213 -18.04 2.56 -14.25
CA ASN A 213 -18.95 2.94 -13.17
C ASN A 213 -18.25 3.23 -11.85
N SER A 214 -16.94 2.95 -11.74
CA SER A 214 -16.20 3.31 -10.55
C SER A 214 -15.47 4.61 -10.80
N ASP A 215 -15.96 5.53 -10.23
CA ASP A 215 -15.44 6.78 -9.83
C ASP A 215 -13.92 6.83 -9.82
N PHE A 216 -13.35 7.39 -10.90
CA PHE A 216 -12.21 8.24 -10.90
C PHE A 216 -10.97 7.75 -10.14
N GLY A 217 -9.91 7.59 -10.85
CA GLY A 217 -8.62 7.15 -10.38
C GLY A 217 -8.35 7.48 -8.92
N GLU A 218 -8.64 6.52 -8.04
CA GLU A 218 -8.32 6.68 -6.65
C GLU A 218 -6.84 6.58 -6.46
N PHE A 219 -6.30 7.61 -5.87
CA PHE A 219 -4.96 7.56 -5.36
C PHE A 219 -4.90 6.56 -4.21
N VAL A 220 -4.15 5.51 -4.41
CA VAL A 220 -3.79 4.58 -3.36
C VAL A 220 -2.65 5.21 -2.58
N SER A 221 -2.48 6.35 -2.44
CA SER A 221 -1.48 7.07 -1.76
C SER A 221 -0.44 7.70 -2.59
N MET A 222 -0.10 8.84 -2.34
CA MET A 222 1.20 9.16 -2.16
C MET A 222 1.57 10.47 -1.67
N PRO A 223 2.72 10.53 -1.07
CA PRO A 223 3.12 11.59 -0.25
C PRO A 223 3.36 12.86 -1.05
N THR A 224 2.32 13.59 -1.29
CA THR A 224 2.44 15.02 -1.40
C THR A 224 2.38 15.59 0.01
N ASP A 225 2.86 16.78 0.21
CA ASP A 225 2.87 17.48 1.51
C ASP A 225 1.48 17.51 2.20
N THR A 226 0.43 17.28 1.45
CA THR A 226 -0.96 17.23 1.92
C THR A 226 -1.55 15.83 2.00
N ASN A 227 -0.89 14.80 1.47
CA ASN A 227 -1.49 13.47 1.34
C ASN A 227 -0.45 12.33 1.44
N ASN A 228 0.29 12.30 2.51
CA ASN A 228 1.32 11.30 2.83
C ASN A 228 0.74 9.98 3.39
N SER A 229 -0.43 9.58 2.92
CA SER A 229 -1.16 8.42 3.43
C SER A 229 -1.35 7.34 2.39
N ILE A 230 -1.29 6.07 2.82
CA ILE A 230 -1.71 4.91 2.03
C ILE A 230 -3.12 4.54 2.46
N ASN A 231 -4.06 4.75 1.57
CA ASN A 231 -5.45 4.40 1.75
C ASN A 231 -5.73 3.04 1.12
N PHE A 232 -6.31 2.16 1.89
CA PHE A 232 -6.81 0.89 1.43
C PHE A 232 -8.28 0.98 0.99
N GLY A 233 -8.87 2.15 1.11
CA GLY A 233 -10.24 2.42 0.74
C GLY A 233 -10.55 2.04 -0.70
N GLN A 234 -11.77 1.55 -0.96
CA GLN A 234 -12.31 1.18 -2.28
C GLN A 234 -11.48 0.12 -3.05
N SER A 235 -10.69 -0.68 -2.37
CA SER A 235 -9.97 -1.78 -3.00
C SER A 235 -10.88 -2.98 -3.27
N ASN A 236 -11.94 -2.79 -4.05
CA ASN A 236 -12.79 -3.89 -4.53
C ASN A 236 -12.14 -4.70 -5.65
N ARG A 237 -10.81 -4.67 -5.76
CA ARG A 237 -10.12 -5.41 -6.79
C ARG A 237 -10.03 -6.88 -6.43
N SER A 238 -10.60 -7.70 -7.29
CA SER A 238 -10.45 -9.16 -7.21
C SER A 238 -9.03 -9.61 -7.56
N VAL A 239 -8.32 -8.82 -8.36
CA VAL A 239 -6.97 -9.11 -8.85
C VAL A 239 -6.08 -7.90 -8.62
N LEU A 240 -4.95 -8.11 -7.97
CA LEU A 240 -3.93 -7.08 -7.78
C LEU A 240 -3.06 -6.94 -9.04
N ALA A 241 -2.45 -5.77 -9.20
CA ALA A 241 -1.52 -5.55 -10.30
C ALA A 241 -0.23 -6.36 -10.12
N ASP A 242 0.42 -6.64 -11.25
CA ASP A 242 1.63 -7.45 -11.29
C ASP A 242 2.82 -6.71 -10.66
N LEU A 243 3.32 -7.26 -9.57
CA LEU A 243 4.60 -6.93 -8.98
C LEU A 243 5.61 -8.01 -9.40
N ASN A 244 6.82 -7.63 -9.79
CA ASN A 244 7.91 -8.57 -9.98
C ASN A 244 8.97 -8.34 -8.90
N LEU A 245 9.41 -9.41 -8.25
CA LEU A 245 10.49 -9.35 -7.26
C LEU A 245 11.74 -10.00 -7.84
N TYR A 246 12.87 -9.33 -7.68
CA TYR A 246 14.18 -9.83 -8.14
C TYR A 246 15.08 -10.02 -6.93
N PHE A 247 15.45 -11.26 -6.68
CA PHE A 247 16.42 -11.63 -5.66
C PHE A 247 17.78 -11.77 -6.34
N VAL A 248 18.68 -10.85 -6.05
CA VAL A 248 20.02 -10.81 -6.62
C VAL A 248 21.00 -11.25 -5.55
N MET A 249 21.66 -12.36 -5.78
CA MET A 249 22.64 -12.94 -4.87
C MET A 249 24.06 -12.71 -5.40
N GLU A 250 24.94 -12.35 -4.48
CA GLU A 250 26.36 -12.08 -4.75
C GLU A 250 26.60 -11.03 -5.83
N THR A 251 26.31 -9.83 -5.44
CA THR A 251 26.42 -8.63 -6.25
C THR A 251 27.85 -8.24 -6.62
N SER A 252 28.84 -8.77 -5.90
CA SER A 252 30.27 -8.43 -6.05
C SER A 252 30.99 -9.20 -7.15
N THR A 253 30.34 -10.18 -7.80
CA THR A 253 30.99 -11.01 -8.82
C THR A 253 30.49 -10.75 -10.23
N SER A 254 31.27 -11.21 -11.21
CA SER A 254 30.87 -11.20 -12.61
C SER A 254 29.77 -12.23 -12.96
N LYS A 255 29.29 -13.01 -11.97
CA LYS A 255 28.28 -14.05 -12.12
C LYS A 255 27.26 -14.01 -10.99
N PRO A 256 26.54 -12.92 -10.82
CA PRO A 256 25.45 -12.84 -9.84
C PRO A 256 24.35 -13.83 -10.21
N MET A 257 23.72 -14.41 -9.19
CA MET A 257 22.54 -15.24 -9.37
C MET A 257 21.29 -14.37 -9.21
N VAL A 258 20.40 -14.39 -10.19
CA VAL A 258 19.17 -13.60 -10.17
C VAL A 258 17.97 -14.51 -10.30
N TYR A 259 17.11 -14.48 -9.30
CA TYR A 259 15.79 -15.09 -9.36
C TYR A 259 14.71 -14.02 -9.51
N LYS A 260 13.84 -14.21 -10.50
CA LYS A 260 12.66 -13.37 -10.68
C LYS A 260 11.42 -14.14 -10.23
N LEU A 261 10.66 -13.56 -9.33
CA LEU A 261 9.31 -13.99 -9.01
C LEU A 261 8.35 -13.17 -9.85
N GLU A 262 7.64 -13.85 -10.75
CA GLU A 262 6.72 -13.20 -11.69
C GLU A 262 5.32 -13.09 -11.10
N ASN A 263 4.66 -11.98 -11.36
CA ASN A 263 3.30 -11.69 -10.93
C ASN A 263 3.15 -11.98 -9.42
N ALA A 264 4.01 -11.35 -8.66
CA ALA A 264 3.97 -11.44 -7.21
C ALA A 264 2.83 -10.56 -6.66
N ALA A 265 2.16 -11.07 -5.66
CA ALA A 265 1.15 -10.34 -4.91
C ALA A 265 1.52 -10.31 -3.43
N VAL A 266 1.35 -9.16 -2.80
CA VAL A 266 1.53 -9.00 -1.36
C VAL A 266 0.27 -9.47 -0.66
N ASN A 267 0.38 -10.58 0.06
CA ASN A 267 -0.77 -11.15 0.78
C ASN A 267 -0.92 -10.57 2.17
N GLU A 268 0.19 -10.48 2.90
CA GLU A 268 0.17 -10.10 4.30
C GLU A 268 1.33 -9.18 4.63
N ALA A 269 1.05 -8.21 5.49
CA ALA A 269 2.03 -7.34 6.12
C ALA A 269 1.72 -7.24 7.62
N SER A 270 2.71 -7.54 8.46
CA SER A 270 2.61 -7.41 9.91
C SER A 270 3.61 -6.36 10.38
N ILE A 271 3.12 -5.31 11.00
CA ILE A 271 3.93 -4.26 11.62
C ILE A 271 4.12 -4.63 13.07
N ASP A 272 5.36 -4.90 13.47
CA ASP A 272 5.70 -5.26 14.83
C ASP A 272 6.37 -4.08 15.53
N PHE A 273 5.90 -3.78 16.73
CA PHE A 273 6.49 -2.76 17.59
C PHE A 273 6.62 -3.29 19.03
N ASP A 274 7.83 -3.28 19.52
CA ASP A 274 8.18 -3.72 20.86
C ASP A 274 8.87 -2.57 21.62
N VAL A 275 8.96 -2.62 22.94
CA VAL A 275 9.53 -1.53 23.76
C VAL A 275 10.94 -1.15 23.33
N ASP A 276 11.75 -2.16 22.99
CA ASP A 276 13.12 -1.98 22.55
C ASP A 276 13.27 -2.34 21.06
N GLY A 277 14.00 -1.51 20.32
CA GLY A 277 14.30 -1.80 18.94
C GLY A 277 13.81 -0.76 17.94
N ILE A 278 13.79 -1.17 16.70
CA ILE A 278 13.36 -0.41 15.53
C ILE A 278 12.13 -1.11 14.98
N ALA A 279 11.14 -0.34 14.56
CA ALA A 279 9.91 -0.88 13.98
C ALA A 279 10.21 -1.68 12.71
N THR A 280 9.63 -2.87 12.62
CA THR A 280 9.79 -3.79 11.50
C THR A 280 8.46 -4.15 10.86
N ILE A 281 8.51 -4.49 9.60
CA ILE A 281 7.36 -5.03 8.86
C ILE A 281 7.77 -6.38 8.30
N ASN A 282 6.96 -7.39 8.59
CA ASN A 282 7.09 -8.73 8.01
C ASN A 282 6.14 -8.83 6.82
N TRP A 283 6.72 -9.07 5.65
CA TRP A 283 6.01 -9.20 4.39
C TRP A 283 5.92 -10.65 3.97
N SER A 284 4.76 -11.05 3.50
CA SER A 284 4.59 -12.35 2.84
C SER A 284 3.61 -12.27 1.67
N GLY A 285 3.76 -13.20 0.74
CA GLY A 285 2.89 -13.24 -0.40
C GLY A 285 3.13 -14.43 -1.30
N PHE A 286 2.46 -14.36 -2.42
CA PHE A 286 2.49 -15.38 -3.44
C PHE A 286 3.01 -14.80 -4.75
N ALA A 287 3.50 -15.68 -5.63
CA ALA A 287 3.85 -15.34 -7.00
C ALA A 287 3.46 -16.48 -7.94
N LYS A 288 3.28 -16.15 -9.20
CA LYS A 288 2.91 -17.13 -10.22
C LYS A 288 4.01 -18.15 -10.46
N ASN A 289 5.25 -17.67 -10.57
CA ASN A 289 6.37 -18.50 -10.98
C ASN A 289 7.71 -17.93 -10.52
N ILE A 290 8.66 -18.82 -10.25
CA ILE A 290 10.06 -18.47 -10.01
C ILE A 290 10.84 -18.74 -11.29
N LYS A 291 11.51 -17.73 -11.82
CA LYS A 291 12.41 -17.87 -12.97
C LYS A 291 13.85 -17.59 -12.58
N ASP A 292 14.71 -18.52 -12.93
CA ASP A 292 16.15 -18.27 -12.95
C ASP A 292 16.49 -17.41 -14.17
N ARG A 293 17.13 -16.27 -13.94
CA ARG A 293 17.54 -15.32 -14.98
C ARG A 293 19.02 -15.45 -15.33
N GLN A 294 19.62 -16.59 -15.09
CA GLN A 294 21.03 -16.85 -15.43
C GLN A 294 21.28 -17.30 -16.86
N SER A 295 20.23 -17.49 -17.66
CA SER A 295 20.40 -17.87 -19.07
C SER A 295 21.27 -16.86 -19.79
N ALA A 296 22.16 -17.35 -20.63
CA ALA A 296 23.11 -16.51 -21.38
C ALA A 296 22.35 -15.43 -22.18
N GLY A 297 22.53 -14.18 -21.79
CA GLY A 297 21.86 -13.03 -22.40
C GLY A 297 20.77 -12.38 -21.56
N ASP A 298 20.31 -12.99 -20.47
CA ASP A 298 19.29 -12.37 -19.61
C ASP A 298 19.89 -11.34 -18.65
N VAL A 299 21.11 -11.57 -18.18
CA VAL A 299 21.82 -10.69 -17.26
C VAL A 299 23.11 -10.19 -17.87
N ILE A 300 23.26 -8.87 -17.91
CA ILE A 300 24.50 -8.20 -18.30
C ILE A 300 25.15 -7.67 -17.02
N ALA A 301 26.28 -8.27 -16.63
CA ALA A 301 27.02 -7.87 -15.45
C ALA A 301 28.33 -7.21 -15.89
N ASN A 302 28.50 -5.92 -15.65
CA ASN A 302 29.74 -5.18 -15.93
C ASN A 302 29.81 -3.87 -15.14
N THR A 303 30.94 -3.18 -15.26
CA THR A 303 31.19 -1.90 -14.58
C THR A 303 30.76 -0.67 -15.37
N THR A 304 30.19 -0.86 -16.57
CA THR A 304 29.76 0.23 -17.42
C THR A 304 28.47 0.85 -16.92
N ALA A 305 28.35 2.16 -17.00
CA ALA A 305 27.11 2.85 -16.63
C ALA A 305 25.93 2.40 -17.50
N PHE A 306 24.72 2.36 -16.93
CA PHE A 306 23.50 1.92 -17.64
C PHE A 306 23.25 2.70 -18.94
N SER A 307 23.49 4.02 -18.91
CA SER A 307 23.27 4.90 -20.06
C SER A 307 24.17 4.61 -21.27
N SER A 308 25.26 3.88 -21.06
CA SER A 308 26.21 3.51 -22.12
C SER A 308 26.16 2.02 -22.48
N GLN A 309 25.36 1.22 -21.78
CA GLN A 309 25.20 -0.20 -22.03
C GLN A 309 24.08 -0.44 -23.04
N ALA A 310 24.38 -1.16 -24.10
CA ALA A 310 23.35 -1.64 -25.03
C ALA A 310 22.71 -2.93 -24.51
N GLY A 311 21.39 -3.02 -24.60
CA GLY A 311 20.62 -4.18 -24.17
C GLY A 311 19.38 -4.43 -25.02
N THR A 312 18.71 -5.52 -24.72
CA THR A 312 17.46 -5.95 -25.35
C THR A 312 16.34 -5.92 -24.32
N VAL A 313 15.11 -5.69 -24.77
CA VAL A 313 13.92 -5.69 -23.89
C VAL A 313 13.88 -6.95 -23.01
N GLY A 314 13.68 -6.76 -21.72
CA GLY A 314 13.64 -7.83 -20.72
C GLY A 314 15.00 -8.28 -20.20
N GLN A 315 16.10 -7.77 -20.72
CA GLN A 315 17.42 -8.00 -20.11
C GLN A 315 17.61 -7.17 -18.85
N ILE A 316 18.42 -7.71 -17.96
CA ILE A 316 18.77 -7.08 -16.68
C ILE A 316 20.23 -6.64 -16.75
N HIS A 317 20.50 -5.40 -16.44
CA HIS A 317 21.86 -4.90 -16.29
C HIS A 317 22.17 -4.73 -14.80
N LEU A 318 23.24 -5.38 -14.38
CA LEU A 318 23.80 -5.23 -13.03
C LEU A 318 25.15 -4.54 -13.14
N LYS A 319 25.27 -3.34 -12.60
CA LYS A 319 26.53 -2.65 -12.45
C LYS A 319 27.24 -3.22 -11.21
N THR A 320 28.37 -3.89 -11.43
CA THR A 320 29.09 -4.69 -10.42
C THR A 320 30.32 -4.00 -9.84
N ASP A 321 30.34 -2.69 -9.80
CA ASP A 321 31.37 -1.92 -9.08
C ASP A 321 30.92 -1.62 -7.63
N SER A 322 31.61 -0.72 -6.94
CA SER A 322 31.32 -0.37 -5.54
C SER A 322 29.88 0.11 -5.29
N ASP A 323 29.20 0.54 -6.36
CA ASP A 323 27.81 0.98 -6.32
C ASP A 323 26.94 0.00 -7.13
N MET A 324 26.65 -1.13 -6.53
CA MET A 324 25.78 -2.11 -7.14
C MET A 324 24.42 -1.49 -7.49
N GLN A 325 24.11 -1.44 -8.78
CA GLN A 325 22.86 -0.90 -9.29
C GLN A 325 22.19 -1.93 -10.19
N PHE A 326 20.88 -1.93 -10.18
CA PHE A 326 20.02 -2.76 -11.02
C PHE A 326 19.31 -1.88 -12.05
N SER A 327 19.22 -2.38 -13.28
CA SER A 327 18.41 -1.75 -14.32
C SER A 327 17.77 -2.81 -15.21
N LEU A 328 16.55 -2.55 -15.64
CA LEU A 328 15.82 -3.40 -16.55
C LEU A 328 15.68 -2.68 -17.91
N PHE A 329 16.03 -3.35 -19.01
CA PHE A 329 15.82 -2.81 -20.34
C PHE A 329 14.34 -2.95 -20.74
N THR A 330 13.65 -1.83 -20.82
CA THR A 330 12.25 -1.74 -21.29
C THR A 330 12.15 -1.49 -22.80
N SER A 331 13.25 -1.08 -23.43
CA SER A 331 13.37 -0.86 -24.86
C SER A 331 14.70 -1.40 -25.39
N THR A 332 14.75 -1.69 -26.69
CA THR A 332 15.99 -2.09 -27.37
C THR A 332 16.88 -0.88 -27.61
N GLY A 333 18.15 -0.97 -27.23
CA GLY A 333 19.14 0.07 -27.51
C GLY A 333 20.02 0.40 -26.32
N THR A 334 20.61 1.59 -26.34
CA THR A 334 21.42 2.12 -25.22
C THR A 334 20.54 2.44 -24.05
N GLY A 335 20.84 1.83 -22.92
CA GLY A 335 19.99 1.77 -21.76
C GLY A 335 19.43 3.09 -21.24
N THR A 336 18.16 3.24 -21.46
CA THR A 336 17.28 3.96 -20.57
C THR A 336 16.64 2.94 -19.64
N GLY A 337 17.48 2.13 -18.98
CA GLY A 337 16.98 1.20 -17.98
C GLY A 337 16.37 1.98 -16.82
N VAL A 338 15.36 1.42 -16.23
CA VAL A 338 14.81 1.97 -14.98
C VAL A 338 15.89 1.88 -13.90
N THR A 339 16.18 3.00 -13.27
CA THR A 339 17.16 3.05 -12.18
C THR A 339 16.48 2.68 -10.89
N ALA A 340 17.10 1.82 -10.08
CA ALA A 340 16.63 1.54 -8.73
C ALA A 340 16.66 2.84 -7.90
N ILE A 341 15.70 2.99 -7.01
CA ILE A 341 15.72 4.07 -6.02
C ILE A 341 17.01 3.94 -5.21
N ASP A 342 17.73 5.03 -5.10
CA ASP A 342 18.97 5.04 -4.34
C ASP A 342 18.69 4.78 -2.86
N SER A 343 19.51 3.91 -2.28
CA SER A 343 19.49 3.57 -0.86
C SER A 343 19.96 4.71 0.06
N GLY A 344 20.05 5.94 -0.42
CA GLY A 344 20.44 7.13 0.36
C GLY A 344 19.65 7.36 1.66
N VAL A 345 18.73 6.46 1.97
CA VAL A 345 17.99 6.31 3.23
C VAL A 345 18.79 5.70 4.39
N ASP A 346 20.09 5.50 4.25
CA ASP A 346 20.94 4.89 5.29
C ASP A 346 21.18 5.77 6.52
N SER A 347 20.69 7.00 6.50
CA SER A 347 20.76 7.86 7.67
C SER A 347 19.98 7.25 8.84
N THR A 348 20.63 7.16 10.00
CA THR A 348 20.01 6.70 11.24
C THR A 348 18.82 7.57 11.67
N ALA A 349 18.69 8.76 11.10
CA ALA A 349 17.57 9.67 11.31
C ALA A 349 16.25 9.16 10.70
N ASN A 350 16.32 8.27 9.71
CA ASN A 350 15.15 7.70 9.04
C ASN A 350 14.61 6.43 9.71
N PHE A 351 15.25 5.95 10.78
CA PHE A 351 14.79 4.78 11.53
C PHE A 351 13.87 5.19 12.67
N ILE A 352 12.76 4.51 12.77
CA ILE A 352 11.78 4.73 13.84
C ILE A 352 12.16 3.93 15.09
N ARG A 353 12.24 4.61 16.23
CA ARG A 353 12.43 3.97 17.53
C ARG A 353 11.09 3.61 18.15
N ASN A 354 10.90 2.34 18.44
CA ASN A 354 9.65 1.83 19.04
C ASN A 354 9.32 2.46 20.39
N ARG A 355 10.31 2.86 21.17
CA ARG A 355 10.11 3.49 22.50
C ARG A 355 9.25 4.74 22.52
N LEU A 356 9.01 5.35 21.37
CA LEU A 356 8.20 6.54 21.22
C LEU A 356 6.77 6.22 20.74
N THR A 357 6.42 4.94 20.69
CA THR A 357 5.10 4.50 20.22
C THR A 357 4.02 4.84 21.23
N GLN A 358 2.93 5.39 20.73
CA GLN A 358 1.72 5.71 21.49
C GLN A 358 0.52 5.07 20.81
N ALA A 359 -0.45 4.62 21.61
CA ALA A 359 -1.77 4.27 21.12
C ALA A 359 -2.80 5.26 21.68
N ILE A 360 -3.62 5.76 20.81
CA ILE A 360 -4.75 6.62 21.10
C ILE A 360 -6.00 5.86 20.71
N VAL A 361 -6.87 5.64 21.66
CA VAL A 361 -8.20 5.03 21.44
C VAL A 361 -9.23 6.13 21.61
N SER A 362 -9.98 6.42 20.58
CA SER A 362 -11.04 7.44 20.59
C SER A 362 -12.39 6.77 20.49
N THR A 363 -13.37 7.30 21.21
CA THR A 363 -14.74 6.76 21.14
C THR A 363 -15.47 7.32 19.94
N THR A 364 -16.13 6.46 19.18
CA THR A 364 -17.03 6.87 18.09
C THR A 364 -18.46 7.12 18.58
N ASP A 365 -18.88 6.44 19.65
CA ASP A 365 -20.20 6.65 20.29
C ASP A 365 -20.06 7.55 21.54
N THR A 366 -20.06 8.86 21.31
CA THR A 366 -19.99 9.86 22.38
C THR A 366 -21.22 9.88 23.29
N ALA A 367 -22.35 9.31 22.86
CA ALA A 367 -23.54 9.20 23.66
C ALA A 367 -23.45 8.09 24.71
N ALA A 368 -22.74 7.01 24.38
CA ALA A 368 -22.54 5.89 25.29
C ALA A 368 -21.35 6.12 26.26
N PHE A 369 -20.26 6.66 25.74
CA PHE A 369 -18.98 6.75 26.45
C PHE A 369 -18.54 8.19 26.77
N GLY A 370 -19.29 9.21 26.35
CA GLY A 370 -18.86 10.61 26.45
C GLY A 370 -17.80 10.94 25.38
N SER A 371 -17.28 12.16 25.38
CA SER A 371 -16.22 12.58 24.47
C SER A 371 -14.86 12.50 25.16
N GLY A 372 -13.87 11.93 24.52
CA GLY A 372 -12.48 11.90 25.00
C GLY A 372 -11.66 10.77 24.39
N ASP A 373 -10.37 10.90 24.54
CA ASP A 373 -9.39 9.94 24.06
C ASP A 373 -8.73 9.23 25.25
N TYR A 374 -8.44 7.94 25.05
CA TYR A 374 -7.66 7.14 26.00
C TYR A 374 -6.24 7.02 25.47
N TYR A 375 -5.26 7.37 26.28
CA TYR A 375 -3.85 7.27 25.95
C TYR A 375 -3.26 6.04 26.64
N LEU A 376 -2.83 5.07 25.84
CA LEU A 376 -2.32 3.80 26.35
C LEU A 376 -0.80 3.81 26.41
N THR A 377 -0.25 3.40 27.55
CA THR A 377 1.19 3.20 27.72
C THR A 377 1.55 1.80 27.26
N LEU A 378 1.92 1.70 25.98
CA LEU A 378 2.23 0.43 25.33
C LEU A 378 3.55 -0.17 25.83
N THR A 379 3.60 -1.49 25.89
CA THR A 379 4.82 -2.29 26.08
C THR A 379 5.17 -3.12 24.85
N GLY A 380 4.25 -3.30 23.92
CA GLY A 380 4.45 -4.00 22.67
C GLY A 380 3.14 -4.25 21.96
N GLY A 381 3.23 -4.74 20.73
CA GLY A 381 2.07 -5.13 19.94
C GLY A 381 2.40 -5.34 18.47
N ASN A 382 1.38 -5.73 17.73
CA ASN A 382 1.44 -5.83 16.28
C ASN A 382 0.14 -5.39 15.63
N VAL A 383 0.24 -5.05 14.35
CA VAL A 383 -0.90 -4.84 13.46
C VAL A 383 -0.64 -5.62 12.19
N THR A 384 -1.53 -6.53 11.86
CA THR A 384 -1.44 -7.38 10.68
C THR A 384 -2.59 -7.09 9.74
N ILE A 385 -2.27 -6.83 8.48
CA ILE A 385 -3.22 -6.68 7.40
C ILE A 385 -3.02 -7.81 6.39
N SER A 386 -4.12 -8.45 5.98
CA SER A 386 -4.09 -9.56 5.03
C SER A 386 -5.15 -9.41 3.94
N ASN A 387 -4.74 -9.61 2.70
CA ASN A 387 -5.61 -9.63 1.52
C ASN A 387 -6.29 -10.98 1.30
N ASN A 388 -5.93 -12.01 2.08
CA ASN A 388 -6.46 -13.37 1.98
C ASN A 388 -6.47 -13.91 0.53
N ILE A 389 -5.32 -13.81 -0.13
CA ILE A 389 -5.18 -14.15 -1.55
C ILE A 389 -5.27 -15.67 -1.73
N THR A 390 -6.08 -16.08 -2.69
CA THR A 390 -6.14 -17.45 -3.18
C THR A 390 -5.69 -17.50 -4.62
N TYR A 391 -4.73 -18.36 -4.93
CA TYR A 391 -4.27 -18.58 -6.30
C TYR A 391 -5.14 -19.60 -7.03
N LEU A 392 -5.57 -19.22 -8.23
CA LEU A 392 -6.29 -20.11 -9.13
C LEU A 392 -5.30 -21.05 -9.82
N VAL A 393 -5.48 -22.32 -9.61
CA VAL A 393 -4.78 -23.39 -10.35
C VAL A 393 -5.68 -23.81 -11.51
N PRO A 394 -5.14 -23.96 -12.75
CA PRO A 394 -5.98 -24.34 -13.89
C PRO A 394 -6.63 -25.71 -13.66
N GLU A 395 -7.94 -25.74 -13.72
CA GLU A 395 -8.73 -26.99 -13.79
C GLU A 395 -9.11 -27.35 -15.23
N GLU A 396 -8.54 -26.66 -16.21
CA GLU A 396 -8.82 -26.85 -17.62
C GLU A 396 -7.95 -27.95 -18.24
N LEU A 397 -8.59 -28.85 -19.01
CA LEU A 397 -7.90 -29.86 -19.79
C LEU A 397 -7.04 -29.20 -20.87
N GLY A 398 -5.72 -29.37 -20.78
CA GLY A 398 -4.76 -28.87 -21.77
C GLY A 398 -3.89 -27.70 -21.36
N ASN A 399 -4.12 -27.08 -20.18
CA ASN A 399 -3.33 -25.99 -19.65
C ASN A 399 -2.90 -26.32 -18.21
N VAL A 400 -1.80 -27.03 -18.05
CA VAL A 400 -1.62 -27.89 -16.87
C VAL A 400 -0.52 -27.44 -15.91
N ASN A 401 0.30 -26.44 -16.23
CA ASN A 401 1.59 -26.40 -15.53
C ASN A 401 1.87 -25.18 -14.65
N ILE A 402 1.08 -24.12 -14.70
CA ILE A 402 1.42 -22.87 -14.01
C ILE A 402 0.15 -22.26 -13.39
N PRO A 403 0.19 -21.74 -12.16
CA PRO A 403 -0.91 -20.96 -11.59
C PRO A 403 -1.35 -19.83 -12.51
N ILE A 404 -2.64 -19.55 -12.56
CA ILE A 404 -3.18 -18.53 -13.47
C ILE A 404 -2.96 -17.15 -12.86
N GLU A 405 -3.58 -16.91 -11.70
CA GLU A 405 -3.61 -15.59 -11.08
C GLU A 405 -4.06 -15.68 -9.61
N GLY A 406 -3.65 -14.70 -8.79
CA GLY A 406 -4.12 -14.58 -7.42
C GLY A 406 -5.39 -13.75 -7.35
N VAL A 407 -6.40 -14.24 -6.65
CA VAL A 407 -7.65 -13.54 -6.38
C VAL A 407 -7.70 -13.15 -4.91
N THR A 408 -8.00 -11.89 -4.62
CA THR A 408 -8.12 -11.39 -3.26
C THR A 408 -9.39 -11.89 -2.59
N GLY A 409 -9.29 -12.25 -1.31
CA GLY A 409 -10.43 -12.49 -0.44
C GLY A 409 -10.92 -11.22 0.25
N GLY A 410 -11.74 -11.38 1.28
CA GLY A 410 -12.08 -10.27 2.17
C GLY A 410 -10.83 -9.86 2.96
N ARG A 411 -10.50 -8.56 2.94
CA ARG A 411 -9.38 -8.04 3.71
C ARG A 411 -9.66 -8.19 5.20
N THR A 412 -8.65 -8.56 5.96
CA THR A 412 -8.70 -8.60 7.41
C THR A 412 -7.59 -7.76 8.00
N VAL A 413 -7.92 -6.96 9.00
CA VAL A 413 -6.98 -6.17 9.78
C VAL A 413 -7.16 -6.55 11.23
N THR A 414 -6.13 -7.13 11.82
CA THR A 414 -6.14 -7.63 13.20
C THR A 414 -4.83 -7.30 13.87
N GLY A 415 -4.83 -7.36 15.19
CA GLY A 415 -3.60 -7.17 15.94
C GLY A 415 -3.81 -7.42 17.42
N ASN A 416 -2.74 -7.20 18.15
CA ASN A 416 -2.78 -7.15 19.60
C ASN A 416 -1.91 -6.00 20.12
N PHE A 417 -2.16 -5.60 21.33
CA PHE A 417 -1.26 -4.73 22.05
C PHE A 417 -1.25 -5.09 23.53
N THR A 418 -0.10 -4.83 24.13
CA THR A 418 0.09 -4.95 25.57
C THR A 418 0.37 -3.58 26.15
N CYS A 419 -0.33 -3.22 27.21
CA CYS A 419 -0.13 -1.95 27.90
C CYS A 419 -0.11 -2.14 29.42
N TYR A 420 0.50 -1.17 30.11
CA TYR A 420 0.37 -1.12 31.55
C TYR A 420 -1.01 -0.64 31.96
N LEU A 421 -1.51 -1.20 33.06
CA LEU A 421 -2.73 -0.70 33.68
C LEU A 421 -2.39 0.59 34.44
N THR A 422 -2.84 1.72 33.89
CA THR A 422 -2.57 3.05 34.45
C THR A 422 -3.87 3.74 34.85
N LEU A 423 -3.83 4.51 35.92
CA LEU A 423 -4.93 5.35 36.35
C LEU A 423 -4.49 6.81 36.27
N ASP A 424 -5.26 7.63 35.59
CA ASP A 424 -5.03 9.08 35.59
C ASP A 424 -5.46 9.69 36.96
N THR A 425 -4.52 10.38 37.59
CA THR A 425 -4.75 11.06 38.89
C THR A 425 -5.24 12.49 38.74
N ALA A 426 -5.32 13.00 37.48
CA ALA A 426 -5.63 14.40 37.21
C ALA A 426 -7.14 14.72 37.16
N GLY A 427 -8.01 13.72 37.28
CA GLY A 427 -9.47 13.92 37.34
C GLY A 427 -10.10 14.33 36.03
N ALA A 428 -9.43 14.08 34.91
CA ALA A 428 -10.05 14.12 33.58
C ALA A 428 -10.91 12.85 33.43
N ASP A 429 -12.11 12.99 32.91
CA ASP A 429 -13.09 11.91 32.83
C ASP A 429 -12.63 10.75 31.91
N LYS A 430 -11.52 10.87 31.19
CA LYS A 430 -10.93 9.86 30.33
C LYS A 430 -9.45 10.15 30.10
N GLY A 431 -8.63 9.14 30.00
CA GLY A 431 -7.20 9.32 29.76
C GLY A 431 -6.33 8.11 30.03
N SER A 432 -6.85 7.12 30.75
CA SER A 432 -6.06 5.98 31.21
C SER A 432 -6.57 4.65 30.63
N SER A 433 -5.75 3.61 30.71
CA SER A 433 -6.17 2.25 30.35
C SER A 433 -7.25 1.70 31.28
N VAL A 434 -7.26 2.10 32.58
CA VAL A 434 -8.32 1.71 33.51
C VAL A 434 -9.67 2.27 33.10
N ASP A 435 -9.70 3.53 32.63
CA ASP A 435 -10.95 4.16 32.21
C ASP A 435 -11.49 3.48 30.92
N LEU A 436 -10.62 3.16 29.97
CA LEU A 436 -11.01 2.42 28.77
C LEU A 436 -11.65 1.06 29.14
N PHE A 437 -10.99 0.28 29.98
CA PHE A 437 -11.49 -1.05 30.33
C PHE A 437 -12.72 -1.01 31.25
N ASN A 438 -12.86 0.00 32.08
CA ASN A 438 -14.09 0.24 32.82
C ASN A 438 -15.24 0.58 31.89
N ASP A 439 -15.03 1.49 30.94
CA ASP A 439 -16.06 1.88 29.96
C ASP A 439 -16.48 0.69 29.05
N MET A 440 -15.55 -0.22 28.73
CA MET A 440 -15.86 -1.44 27.97
C MET A 440 -16.66 -2.47 28.78
N THR A 441 -16.47 -2.51 30.11
CA THR A 441 -17.04 -3.53 30.98
C THR A 441 -18.21 -3.01 31.82
N GLU A 442 -18.30 -1.70 32.08
CA GLU A 442 -19.35 -1.11 32.86
C GLU A 442 -20.64 -1.02 32.02
N SER A 443 -21.61 -1.82 32.41
CA SER A 443 -22.96 -1.72 31.88
C SER A 443 -23.62 -0.44 32.43
N GLY A 444 -23.28 0.71 31.86
CA GLY A 444 -23.91 1.98 32.19
C GLY A 444 -25.41 1.92 31.93
N ALA A 445 -26.19 2.32 32.89
CA ALA A 445 -27.61 2.52 32.92
C ALA A 445 -28.41 2.18 31.64
N GLY A 446 -28.79 0.92 31.50
CA GLY A 446 -29.74 0.49 30.46
C GLY A 446 -29.13 0.12 29.11
N LEU A 447 -27.85 -0.15 29.08
CA LEU A 447 -27.18 -0.59 27.87
C LEU A 447 -26.97 -2.11 27.90
N ASP A 448 -27.87 -2.83 27.25
CA ASP A 448 -27.58 -4.16 26.71
C ASP A 448 -26.54 -4.05 25.56
N LYS A 449 -25.55 -3.16 25.70
CA LYS A 449 -24.66 -2.81 24.60
C LYS A 449 -23.37 -3.58 24.69
N VAL A 450 -23.24 -4.52 23.81
CA VAL A 450 -21.98 -5.04 23.32
C VAL A 450 -21.48 -4.17 22.14
N VAL A 451 -21.67 -2.87 22.18
CA VAL A 451 -21.14 -1.99 21.15
C VAL A 451 -19.76 -1.52 21.58
N ASN A 452 -18.79 -2.06 20.90
CA ASN A 452 -17.38 -1.83 21.13
C ASN A 452 -16.81 -1.29 19.80
N ASP A 453 -17.19 -0.07 19.47
CA ASP A 453 -16.75 0.63 18.27
C ASP A 453 -15.83 1.77 18.68
N PHE A 454 -14.53 1.56 18.54
CA PHE A 454 -13.51 2.56 18.81
C PHE A 454 -12.76 2.93 17.54
N GLN A 455 -12.25 4.13 17.47
CA GLN A 455 -11.18 4.48 16.56
C GLN A 455 -9.86 4.23 17.28
N VAL A 456 -8.95 3.51 16.64
CA VAL A 456 -7.61 3.25 17.20
C VAL A 456 -6.57 3.85 16.28
N THR A 457 -5.69 4.65 16.85
CA THR A 457 -4.54 5.23 16.15
C THR A 457 -3.26 4.83 16.87
N PHE A 458 -2.39 4.11 16.18
CA PHE A 458 -1.02 3.89 16.63
C PHE A 458 -0.12 4.94 15.98
N GLN A 459 0.58 5.67 16.82
CA GLN A 459 1.69 6.54 16.40
C GLN A 459 2.99 5.83 16.75
N ILE A 460 3.69 5.33 15.75
CA ILE A 460 4.98 4.67 15.89
C ILE A 460 6.07 5.68 15.54
N GLY A 461 6.93 6.02 16.51
CA GLY A 461 8.02 6.97 16.30
C GLY A 461 7.87 8.29 17.01
N GLY A 462 8.60 9.31 16.54
CA GLY A 462 8.74 10.59 17.22
C GLY A 462 7.45 11.37 17.44
N ALA A 463 7.36 12.01 18.60
CA ALA A 463 6.21 12.83 18.97
C ALA A 463 6.30 14.29 18.49
N THR A 464 7.48 14.70 17.97
CA THR A 464 7.75 16.09 17.59
C THR A 464 7.56 16.27 16.08
N SER A 465 7.02 17.39 15.67
CA SER A 465 6.97 17.78 14.26
C SER A 465 8.39 17.78 13.68
N GLY A 466 8.61 17.00 12.62
CA GLY A 466 9.92 16.82 11.97
C GLY A 466 10.61 15.49 12.27
N ASP A 467 10.21 14.76 13.31
CA ASP A 467 10.74 13.42 13.57
C ASP A 467 10.08 12.37 12.66
N PRO A 468 10.83 11.33 12.24
CA PRO A 468 10.28 10.24 11.45
C PRO A 468 9.25 9.45 12.27
N ARG A 469 8.09 9.19 11.67
CA ARG A 469 7.00 8.47 12.31
C ARG A 469 6.03 7.85 11.32
N LEU A 470 5.31 6.85 11.79
CA LEU A 470 4.22 6.19 11.08
C LEU A 470 2.95 6.28 11.94
N TYR A 471 1.87 6.77 11.34
CA TYR A 471 0.54 6.65 11.90
C TYR A 471 -0.20 5.50 11.23
N ILE A 472 -0.82 4.67 12.07
CA ILE A 472 -1.76 3.63 11.66
C ILE A 472 -3.11 4.06 12.21
N ASN A 473 -4.03 4.44 11.33
CA ASN A 473 -5.36 4.84 11.72
C ASN A 473 -6.38 3.79 11.30
N MET A 474 -7.16 3.33 12.25
CA MET A 474 -8.25 2.38 12.06
C MET A 474 -9.54 3.01 12.59
N PRO A 475 -10.40 3.52 11.70
CA PRO A 475 -11.58 4.29 12.08
C PRO A 475 -12.62 3.54 12.90
N LYS A 476 -12.66 2.21 12.74
CA LYS A 476 -13.61 1.35 13.44
C LYS A 476 -12.95 0.05 13.89
N VAL A 477 -12.81 -0.12 15.18
CA VAL A 477 -12.12 -1.26 15.79
C VAL A 477 -12.98 -1.86 16.88
N HIS A 478 -13.07 -3.18 16.88
CA HIS A 478 -13.53 -3.96 18.00
C HIS A 478 -12.34 -4.41 18.84
N ILE A 479 -12.35 -4.07 20.12
CA ILE A 479 -11.30 -4.45 21.07
C ILE A 479 -11.84 -5.59 21.93
N ASP A 480 -11.08 -6.67 22.04
CA ASP A 480 -11.45 -7.81 22.88
C ASP A 480 -11.35 -7.48 24.37
N VAL A 481 -12.09 -8.22 25.19
CA VAL A 481 -11.98 -8.10 26.64
C VAL A 481 -10.57 -8.53 27.07
N PRO A 482 -9.83 -7.68 27.76
CA PRO A 482 -8.42 -7.90 28.02
C PRO A 482 -8.13 -9.04 28.98
N VAL A 483 -6.97 -9.66 28.78
CA VAL A 483 -6.39 -10.62 29.71
C VAL A 483 -5.40 -9.88 30.63
N HIS A 484 -5.57 -9.99 31.94
CA HIS A 484 -4.71 -9.35 32.91
C HIS A 484 -3.58 -10.28 33.35
N SER A 485 -2.34 -9.81 33.25
CA SER A 485 -1.18 -10.44 33.86
C SER A 485 -0.81 -9.71 35.12
N VAL A 486 -0.87 -10.41 36.26
CA VAL A 486 -0.62 -9.85 37.58
C VAL A 486 0.80 -10.24 38.00
N GLU A 487 1.72 -9.34 37.79
CA GLU A 487 3.10 -9.41 38.26
C GLU A 487 3.38 -8.22 39.18
N ASP A 488 4.65 -7.81 39.32
CA ASP A 488 5.01 -6.62 40.09
C ASP A 488 4.36 -5.34 39.56
N VAL A 489 4.16 -5.28 38.23
CA VAL A 489 3.37 -4.27 37.51
C VAL A 489 2.29 -5.00 36.71
N ILE A 490 1.05 -4.55 36.87
CA ILE A 490 -0.06 -5.17 36.14
C ILE A 490 -0.02 -4.71 34.69
N SER A 491 0.09 -5.66 33.79
CA SER A 491 -0.05 -5.47 32.34
C SER A 491 -1.32 -6.12 31.82
N VAL A 492 -1.79 -5.59 30.72
CA VAL A 492 -3.01 -6.00 30.07
C VAL A 492 -2.68 -6.27 28.61
N GLU A 493 -3.05 -7.45 28.15
CA GLU A 493 -2.96 -7.84 26.75
C GLU A 493 -4.37 -7.92 26.16
N THR A 494 -4.56 -7.33 24.99
CA THR A 494 -5.84 -7.37 24.30
C THR A 494 -5.63 -7.52 22.79
N GLY A 495 -6.50 -8.31 22.17
CA GLY A 495 -6.63 -8.41 20.73
C GLY A 495 -7.61 -7.37 20.19
N PHE A 496 -7.49 -7.07 18.92
CA PHE A 496 -8.44 -6.22 18.21
C PHE A 496 -8.62 -6.64 16.75
N GLY A 497 -9.77 -6.28 16.20
CA GLY A 497 -10.05 -6.38 14.78
C GLY A 497 -10.60 -5.06 14.25
N ALA A 498 -10.05 -4.57 13.14
CA ALA A 498 -10.57 -3.40 12.48
C ALA A 498 -11.57 -3.77 11.38
N TYR A 499 -12.57 -2.92 11.22
CA TYR A 499 -13.66 -3.10 10.29
C TYR A 499 -13.89 -1.80 9.50
N THR A 500 -14.51 -1.92 8.34
CA THR A 500 -14.91 -0.74 7.58
C THR A 500 -15.99 0.05 8.31
N ASN A 501 -15.85 1.37 8.30
CA ASN A 501 -16.88 2.26 8.81
C ASN A 501 -18.05 2.37 7.84
N ASP A 502 -17.78 2.28 6.55
CA ASP A 502 -18.74 2.30 5.47
C ASP A 502 -18.45 1.15 4.51
N PHE A 503 -19.46 0.31 4.21
CA PHE A 503 -19.28 -0.84 3.33
C PHE A 503 -18.77 -0.46 1.93
N ASP A 504 -19.09 0.74 1.48
CA ASP A 504 -18.70 1.20 0.14
C ASP A 504 -17.28 1.77 0.10
N LYS A 505 -16.62 1.96 1.27
CA LYS A 505 -15.33 2.63 1.33
C LYS A 505 -14.14 1.73 1.66
N ALA A 506 -14.37 0.58 2.27
CA ALA A 506 -13.31 -0.33 2.73
C ALA A 506 -12.17 0.42 3.48
N ASP A 507 -12.56 1.33 4.38
CA ASP A 507 -11.73 2.29 5.08
C ASP A 507 -11.20 1.79 6.43
N GLU A 508 -11.07 0.48 6.57
CA GLU A 508 -10.65 -0.16 7.81
C GLU A 508 -9.22 0.19 8.26
N PHE A 509 -8.39 0.69 7.34
CA PHE A 509 -6.97 0.88 7.61
C PHE A 509 -6.37 1.98 6.74
N VAL A 510 -5.66 2.91 7.38
CA VAL A 510 -4.93 4.00 6.72
C VAL A 510 -3.54 4.14 7.35
N LEU A 511 -2.51 4.13 6.53
CA LEU A 511 -1.13 4.41 6.92
C LEU A 511 -0.76 5.83 6.52
N THR A 512 -0.11 6.58 7.43
CA THR A 512 0.42 7.91 7.11
C THR A 512 1.88 7.99 7.55
N TYR A 513 2.75 8.27 6.59
CA TYR A 513 4.19 8.37 6.80
C TYR A 513 4.64 9.83 6.97
N TYR A 514 5.58 10.03 7.89
CA TYR A 514 6.27 11.31 8.05
C TYR A 514 7.78 11.07 8.09
N GLY A 515 8.49 11.50 7.08
CA GLY A 515 9.96 11.50 7.05
C GLY A 515 10.54 12.67 7.84
N ASP A 516 11.81 12.57 8.20
CA ASP A 516 12.54 13.66 8.85
C ASP A 516 12.72 14.83 7.88
N THR A 517 12.14 15.97 8.21
CA THR A 517 12.17 17.20 7.39
C THR A 517 13.45 18.00 7.55
N THR A 518 14.37 17.58 8.42
CA THR A 518 15.65 18.27 8.63
C THR A 518 16.49 18.22 7.35
N THR A 519 16.92 19.35 6.86
CA THR A 519 17.64 19.47 5.58
C THR A 519 18.86 18.54 5.45
N ALA A 520 19.54 18.25 6.56
CA ALA A 520 20.70 17.34 6.58
C ALA A 520 20.33 15.86 6.38
N ASN A 521 19.07 15.49 6.58
CA ASN A 521 18.56 14.13 6.54
C ASN A 521 17.63 13.87 5.35
N GLN A 522 17.43 14.88 4.50
CA GLN A 522 16.64 14.71 3.29
C GLN A 522 17.34 13.79 2.30
N VAL A 523 16.57 12.95 1.66
CA VAL A 523 17.03 11.99 0.66
C VAL A 523 16.75 12.52 -0.73
N SER A 524 17.65 12.29 -1.69
CA SER A 524 17.37 12.55 -3.10
C SER A 524 16.50 11.41 -3.63
N TYR A 525 15.27 11.74 -3.99
CA TYR A 525 14.38 10.84 -4.71
C TYR A 525 14.58 11.05 -6.22
N PRO A 526 14.68 9.99 -7.05
CA PRO A 526 14.96 10.12 -8.47
C PRO A 526 13.85 10.77 -9.29
#